data_56a8cbdbe0838b0863d1810c741072f8
#
_entry.id   56a8cbdbe0838b0863d1810c741072f8
#
_cell.length_a   1.000
_cell.length_b   1.000
_cell.length_c   1.000
_cell.angle_alpha   90.00
_cell.angle_beta   90.00
_cell.angle_gamma   90.00
#
_symmetry.space_group_name_H-M   'P 1'
#
loop_
_entity.id
_entity.type
_entity.pdbx_description
1 polymer ?
#
loop_
_entity_poly.entity_id
_entity_poly.type
_entity_poly.pdbx_seq_one_letter_code
_entity_poly.pdbx_strand_id
1 'polypeptide(L)'
;MPSDRSKNLLLFHFIVLLFGFTSVLGALISISALPLVLYRMGLAAFGLALYFLVFHPNYFYLPKHLWSKVFLGGIIIGAHWVTFFYAIKIAGVSIALSMMATGALITAILDPIINGRKLLGYELIFGSLTSVGIGLIYQAEFKHIEGISIALFSALLSSLFTILNGRMVKIGRPITLSFYELFVGSILGLIIILFSGQFTIESFELKDLDIFWISILAFLCTSFAFNISIKVMRHLSSFTIMMVISLEPIYGIILSLLIWNEKEYLSLNFYVGFLIVISSILMSGIYKLKKEAQKK
;
A
#
# COMPACT_ATOMS: atom_id res chain seq x y z
N MET A 1 -24.34 -18.47 -1.28
CA MET A 1 -23.54 -17.44 -1.97
C MET A 1 -22.45 -16.94 -1.01
N PRO A 2 -21.22 -16.65 -1.46
CA PRO A 2 -20.20 -16.08 -0.57
C PRO A 2 -20.71 -14.77 0.04
N SER A 3 -20.42 -14.54 1.33
CA SER A 3 -20.81 -13.29 1.99
C SER A 3 -20.11 -12.10 1.29
N ASP A 4 -20.67 -10.89 1.39
CA ASP A 4 -20.05 -9.68 0.83
C ASP A 4 -18.61 -9.50 1.33
N ARG A 5 -18.34 -9.92 2.56
CA ARG A 5 -17.00 -9.91 3.12
C ARG A 5 -16.04 -10.85 2.37
N SER A 6 -16.45 -12.09 2.07
CA SER A 6 -15.61 -13.05 1.34
C SER A 6 -15.30 -12.59 -0.07
N LYS A 7 -16.28 -12.00 -0.77
CA LYS A 7 -16.07 -11.40 -2.10
C LYS A 7 -15.07 -10.25 -2.05
N ASN A 8 -15.21 -9.34 -1.08
CA ASN A 8 -14.29 -8.22 -0.91
C ASN A 8 -12.89 -8.66 -0.49
N LEU A 9 -12.78 -9.74 0.30
CA LEU A 9 -11.48 -10.31 0.65
C LEU A 9 -10.77 -10.88 -0.58
N LEU A 10 -11.47 -11.67 -1.41
CA LEU A 10 -10.92 -12.22 -2.65
C LEU A 10 -10.52 -11.10 -3.63
N LEU A 11 -11.38 -10.10 -3.79
CA LEU A 11 -11.06 -8.92 -4.62
C LEU A 11 -9.81 -8.22 -4.10
N PHE A 12 -9.66 -8.11 -2.78
CA PHE A 12 -8.50 -7.45 -2.19
C PHE A 12 -7.22 -8.24 -2.37
N HIS A 13 -7.24 -9.56 -2.37
CA HIS A 13 -6.06 -10.38 -2.75
C HIS A 13 -5.58 -10.08 -4.17
N PHE A 14 -6.50 -9.93 -5.13
CA PHE A 14 -6.15 -9.51 -6.49
C PHE A 14 -5.50 -8.11 -6.51
N ILE A 15 -6.03 -7.17 -5.72
CA ILE A 15 -5.45 -5.82 -5.61
C ILE A 15 -4.04 -5.87 -5.01
N VAL A 16 -3.80 -6.72 -4.01
CA VAL A 16 -2.46 -6.85 -3.40
C VAL A 16 -1.46 -7.51 -4.34
N LEU A 17 -1.89 -8.38 -5.25
CA LEU A 17 -1.05 -8.85 -6.37
C LEU A 17 -0.61 -7.67 -7.25
N LEU A 18 -1.53 -6.75 -7.60
CA LEU A 18 -1.18 -5.52 -8.34
C LEU A 18 -0.23 -4.62 -7.54
N PHE A 19 -0.36 -4.56 -6.22
CA PHE A 19 0.57 -3.82 -5.37
C PHE A 19 1.97 -4.47 -5.36
N GLY A 20 2.07 -5.79 -5.32
CA GLY A 20 3.34 -6.50 -5.52
C GLY A 20 4.01 -6.16 -6.85
N PHE A 21 3.23 -6.02 -7.92
CA PHE A 21 3.74 -5.56 -9.21
C PHE A 21 4.20 -4.10 -9.17
N THR A 22 3.61 -3.26 -8.33
CA THR A 22 4.03 -1.86 -8.13
C THR A 22 5.50 -1.74 -7.70
N SER A 23 5.99 -2.61 -6.82
CA SER A 23 7.38 -2.59 -6.35
C SER A 23 8.36 -2.95 -7.47
N VAL A 24 7.98 -3.90 -8.32
CA VAL A 24 8.73 -4.28 -9.53
C VAL A 24 8.79 -3.10 -10.51
N LEU A 25 7.65 -2.46 -10.79
CA LEU A 25 7.60 -1.26 -11.64
C LEU A 25 8.49 -0.13 -11.08
N GLY A 26 8.48 0.06 -9.75
CA GLY A 26 9.35 1.04 -9.08
C GLY A 26 10.84 0.77 -9.26
N ALA A 27 11.25 -0.48 -9.43
CA ALA A 27 12.63 -0.85 -9.76
C ALA A 27 12.95 -0.67 -11.25
N LEU A 28 11.98 -0.98 -12.14
CA LEU A 28 12.14 -0.88 -13.61
C LEU A 28 12.20 0.56 -14.11
N ILE A 29 11.40 1.47 -13.54
CA ILE A 29 11.33 2.87 -13.95
C ILE A 29 12.62 3.60 -13.57
N SER A 30 13.24 4.29 -14.55
CA SER A 30 14.60 4.84 -14.42
C SER A 30 14.68 6.08 -13.53
N ILE A 31 13.60 6.87 -13.40
CA ILE A 31 13.59 8.12 -12.64
C ILE A 31 13.62 7.90 -11.12
N SER A 32 14.02 8.94 -10.39
CA SER A 32 14.07 8.88 -8.91
C SER A 32 12.68 8.82 -8.27
N ALA A 33 12.64 8.48 -6.98
CA ALA A 33 11.39 8.21 -6.25
C ALA A 33 10.39 9.38 -6.27
N LEU A 34 10.85 10.60 -6.11
CA LEU A 34 9.98 11.76 -5.99
C LEU A 34 9.28 12.13 -7.31
N PRO A 35 9.98 12.28 -8.46
CA PRO A 35 9.32 12.43 -9.76
C PRO A 35 8.41 11.25 -10.11
N LEU A 36 8.82 10.01 -9.80
CA LEU A 36 7.99 8.82 -10.03
C LEU A 36 6.64 8.91 -9.31
N VAL A 37 6.66 9.28 -8.03
CA VAL A 37 5.43 9.44 -7.24
C VAL A 37 4.58 10.59 -7.76
N LEU A 38 5.19 11.70 -8.19
CA LEU A 38 4.48 12.81 -8.80
C LEU A 38 3.77 12.41 -10.10
N TYR A 39 4.45 11.71 -11.01
CA TYR A 39 3.82 11.15 -12.21
C TYR A 39 2.70 10.17 -11.86
N ARG A 40 2.96 9.23 -10.95
CA ARG A 40 2.00 8.22 -10.53
C ARG A 40 0.71 8.84 -9.99
N MET A 41 0.83 9.74 -9.02
CA MET A 41 -0.34 10.35 -8.36
C MET A 41 -1.04 11.36 -9.27
N GLY A 42 -0.26 12.20 -9.98
CA GLY A 42 -0.79 13.22 -10.87
C GLY A 42 -1.58 12.62 -12.03
N LEU A 43 -1.01 11.63 -12.73
CA LEU A 43 -1.70 10.95 -13.83
C LEU A 43 -2.92 10.15 -13.33
N ALA A 44 -2.83 9.53 -12.16
CA ALA A 44 -3.95 8.82 -11.57
C ALA A 44 -5.10 9.77 -11.20
N ALA A 45 -4.80 10.89 -10.56
CA ALA A 45 -5.77 11.93 -10.24
C ALA A 45 -6.38 12.54 -11.52
N PHE A 46 -5.56 12.82 -12.53
CA PHE A 46 -6.00 13.32 -13.82
C PHE A 46 -6.97 12.34 -14.51
N GLY A 47 -6.64 11.04 -14.54
CA GLY A 47 -7.52 10.01 -15.10
C GLY A 47 -8.86 9.93 -14.38
N LEU A 48 -8.88 10.01 -13.03
CA LEU A 48 -10.13 10.06 -12.26
C LEU A 48 -10.91 11.35 -12.52
N ALA A 49 -10.22 12.50 -12.65
CA ALA A 49 -10.88 13.77 -12.99
C ALA A 49 -11.55 13.71 -14.36
N LEU A 50 -10.89 13.17 -15.37
CA LEU A 50 -11.49 12.96 -16.69
C LEU A 50 -12.72 12.03 -16.63
N TYR A 51 -12.59 10.92 -15.89
CA TYR A 51 -13.71 10.02 -15.67
C TYR A 51 -14.91 10.73 -15.00
N PHE A 52 -14.66 11.59 -14.01
CA PHE A 52 -15.72 12.37 -13.37
C PHE A 52 -16.34 13.36 -14.33
N LEU A 53 -15.54 14.12 -15.06
CA LEU A 53 -16.03 15.14 -16.01
C LEU A 53 -16.93 14.54 -17.09
N VAL A 54 -16.55 13.36 -17.60
CA VAL A 54 -17.28 12.74 -18.72
C VAL A 54 -18.51 11.97 -18.27
N PHE A 55 -18.40 11.20 -17.16
CA PHE A 55 -19.43 10.22 -16.81
C PHE A 55 -20.19 10.56 -15.51
N HIS A 56 -19.54 11.20 -14.55
CA HIS A 56 -20.08 11.39 -13.20
C HIS A 56 -19.67 12.71 -12.53
N PRO A 57 -20.08 13.88 -13.04
CA PRO A 57 -19.68 15.19 -12.49
C PRO A 57 -19.98 15.35 -10.99
N ASN A 58 -21.01 14.66 -10.48
CA ASN A 58 -21.37 14.68 -9.07
C ASN A 58 -20.37 13.95 -8.16
N TYR A 59 -19.37 13.27 -8.72
CA TYR A 59 -18.29 12.63 -7.93
C TYR A 59 -17.24 13.64 -7.46
N PHE A 60 -17.20 14.85 -7.99
CA PHE A 60 -16.42 15.94 -7.42
C PHE A 60 -16.95 16.44 -6.08
N TYR A 61 -18.21 16.13 -5.75
CA TYR A 61 -18.76 16.59 -4.47
C TYR A 61 -18.16 15.84 -3.29
N LEU A 62 -17.42 16.56 -2.43
CA LEU A 62 -16.90 16.09 -1.16
C LEU A 62 -17.57 16.86 -0.02
N PRO A 63 -18.23 16.18 0.95
CA PRO A 63 -18.83 16.84 2.11
C PRO A 63 -17.79 17.65 2.92
N LYS A 64 -18.18 18.86 3.38
CA LYS A 64 -17.27 19.79 4.06
C LYS A 64 -16.51 19.17 5.25
N HIS A 65 -17.17 18.32 6.04
CA HIS A 65 -16.58 17.67 7.22
C HIS A 65 -15.53 16.60 6.89
N LEU A 66 -15.36 16.23 5.60
CA LEU A 66 -14.34 15.28 5.15
C LEU A 66 -13.08 15.96 4.61
N TRP A 67 -13.11 17.26 4.27
CA TRP A 67 -11.98 17.94 3.63
C TRP A 67 -10.67 17.82 4.43
N SER A 68 -10.68 18.12 5.71
CA SER A 68 -9.49 18.04 6.58
C SER A 68 -8.93 16.61 6.66
N LYS A 69 -9.82 15.62 6.71
CA LYS A 69 -9.43 14.21 6.79
C LYS A 69 -8.84 13.71 5.48
N VAL A 70 -9.46 14.08 4.36
CA VAL A 70 -8.97 13.72 3.01
C VAL A 70 -7.66 14.44 2.70
N PHE A 71 -7.53 15.71 3.11
CA PHE A 71 -6.26 16.43 3.00
C PHE A 71 -5.14 15.74 3.79
N LEU A 72 -5.41 15.36 5.04
CA LEU A 72 -4.47 14.58 5.84
C LEU A 72 -4.18 13.20 5.20
N GLY A 73 -5.20 12.51 4.69
CA GLY A 73 -5.04 11.24 3.97
C GLY A 73 -4.13 11.37 2.75
N GLY A 74 -4.33 12.42 1.95
CA GLY A 74 -3.49 12.71 0.79
C GLY A 74 -2.02 13.00 1.14
N ILE A 75 -1.77 13.75 2.22
CA ILE A 75 -0.42 13.97 2.75
C ILE A 75 0.21 12.65 3.18
N ILE A 76 -0.51 11.85 3.97
CA ILE A 76 -0.01 10.59 4.51
C ILE A 76 0.32 9.61 3.37
N ILE A 77 -0.57 9.43 2.39
CA ILE A 77 -0.33 8.49 1.29
C ILE A 77 0.76 8.98 0.35
N GLY A 78 0.84 10.28 0.08
CA GLY A 78 1.93 10.88 -0.69
C GLY A 78 3.29 10.67 -0.03
N ALA A 79 3.41 10.98 1.25
CA ALA A 79 4.60 10.74 2.06
C ALA A 79 4.96 9.24 2.13
N HIS A 80 3.94 8.36 2.31
CA HIS A 80 4.14 6.91 2.28
C HIS A 80 4.79 6.46 0.97
N TRP A 81 4.26 6.87 -0.19
CA TRP A 81 4.81 6.42 -1.46
C TRP A 81 6.20 7.00 -1.75
N VAL A 82 6.45 8.26 -1.41
CA VAL A 82 7.81 8.83 -1.55
C VAL A 82 8.81 8.05 -0.72
N THR A 83 8.52 7.79 0.56
CA THR A 83 9.41 7.04 1.45
C THR A 83 9.54 5.57 1.02
N PHE A 84 8.47 4.94 0.55
CA PHE A 84 8.49 3.57 0.03
C PHE A 84 9.39 3.42 -1.19
N PHE A 85 9.19 4.25 -2.23
CA PHE A 85 10.02 4.17 -3.43
C PHE A 85 11.46 4.63 -3.18
N TYR A 86 11.67 5.57 -2.27
CA TYR A 86 13.02 5.94 -1.87
C TYR A 86 13.72 4.76 -1.17
N ALA A 87 13.05 4.08 -0.26
CA ALA A 87 13.59 2.87 0.38
C ALA A 87 13.94 1.78 -0.66
N ILE A 88 13.10 1.57 -1.69
CA ILE A 88 13.39 0.65 -2.79
C ILE A 88 14.68 1.06 -3.52
N LYS A 89 14.84 2.33 -3.83
CA LYS A 89 16.01 2.83 -4.58
C LYS A 89 17.33 2.71 -3.81
N ILE A 90 17.31 2.83 -2.47
CA ILE A 90 18.55 2.80 -1.66
C ILE A 90 18.84 1.44 -1.00
N ALA A 91 17.83 0.61 -0.76
CA ALA A 91 17.98 -0.66 -0.05
C ALA A 91 17.45 -1.87 -0.84
N GLY A 92 16.83 -1.65 -1.99
CA GLY A 92 16.25 -2.70 -2.81
C GLY A 92 14.81 -3.06 -2.43
N VAL A 93 14.14 -3.77 -3.35
CA VAL A 93 12.74 -4.19 -3.24
C VAL A 93 12.53 -5.07 -2.02
N SER A 94 13.41 -6.03 -1.81
CA SER A 94 13.32 -7.03 -0.74
C SER A 94 13.27 -6.41 0.65
N ILE A 95 14.19 -5.49 0.96
CA ILE A 95 14.27 -4.82 2.27
C ILE A 95 13.04 -3.92 2.46
N ALA A 96 12.70 -3.11 1.47
CA ALA A 96 11.56 -2.20 1.56
C ALA A 96 10.26 -2.96 1.85
N LEU A 97 9.98 -4.03 1.10
CA LEU A 97 8.79 -4.84 1.29
C LEU A 97 8.77 -5.61 2.62
N SER A 98 9.93 -6.09 3.11
CA SER A 98 10.02 -6.73 4.44
C SER A 98 9.54 -5.80 5.54
N MET A 99 10.00 -4.56 5.50
CA MET A 99 9.62 -3.56 6.50
C MET A 99 8.14 -3.18 6.37
N MET A 100 7.59 -3.12 5.15
CA MET A 100 6.17 -2.83 4.92
C MET A 100 5.25 -3.85 5.59
N ALA A 101 5.64 -5.12 5.67
CA ALA A 101 4.82 -6.15 6.31
C ALA A 101 4.67 -5.97 7.83
N THR A 102 5.53 -5.18 8.48
CA THR A 102 5.35 -4.78 9.89
C THR A 102 4.09 -3.93 10.10
N GLY A 103 3.52 -3.38 9.02
CA GLY A 103 2.28 -2.58 9.06
C GLY A 103 1.09 -3.32 9.70
N ALA A 104 1.02 -4.66 9.60
CA ALA A 104 0.00 -5.45 10.29
C ALA A 104 0.11 -5.31 11.82
N LEU A 105 1.33 -5.42 12.36
CA LEU A 105 1.60 -5.24 13.79
C LEU A 105 1.36 -3.79 14.23
N ILE A 106 1.86 -2.82 13.45
CA ILE A 106 1.64 -1.39 13.70
C ILE A 106 0.13 -1.09 13.76
N THR A 107 -0.65 -1.60 12.83
CA THR A 107 -2.11 -1.41 12.80
C THR A 107 -2.80 -2.11 13.98
N ALA A 108 -2.33 -3.29 14.41
CA ALA A 108 -2.87 -3.99 15.57
C ALA A 108 -2.74 -3.16 16.87
N ILE A 109 -1.69 -2.31 16.93
CA ILE A 109 -1.44 -1.42 18.08
C ILE A 109 -2.18 -0.08 17.90
N LEU A 110 -2.01 0.57 16.73
CA LEU A 110 -2.51 1.95 16.54
C LEU A 110 -4.03 2.02 16.33
N ASP A 111 -4.64 1.05 15.65
CA ASP A 111 -6.08 1.09 15.38
C ASP A 111 -6.93 1.06 16.67
N PRO A 112 -6.62 0.27 17.71
CA PRO A 112 -7.26 0.38 19.03
C PRO A 112 -7.09 1.75 19.66
N ILE A 113 -5.89 2.33 19.63
CA ILE A 113 -5.60 3.63 20.25
C ILE A 113 -6.38 4.74 19.53
N ILE A 114 -6.31 4.80 18.19
CA ILE A 114 -6.92 5.86 17.40
C ILE A 114 -8.46 5.73 17.37
N ASN A 115 -8.98 4.51 17.38
CA ASN A 115 -10.41 4.23 17.27
C ASN A 115 -11.11 4.02 18.63
N GLY A 116 -10.39 4.05 19.75
CA GLY A 116 -10.94 3.84 21.09
C GLY A 116 -11.51 2.42 21.28
N ARG A 117 -11.02 1.44 20.50
CA ARG A 117 -11.45 0.04 20.60
C ARG A 117 -10.53 -0.75 21.52
N LYS A 118 -11.02 -1.89 22.02
CA LYS A 118 -10.16 -2.80 22.79
C LYS A 118 -9.07 -3.39 21.91
N LEU A 119 -7.87 -3.45 22.44
CA LEU A 119 -6.76 -4.19 21.86
C LEU A 119 -7.08 -5.69 21.86
N LEU A 120 -6.87 -6.35 20.74
CA LEU A 120 -7.19 -7.76 20.56
C LEU A 120 -5.90 -8.56 20.48
N GLY A 121 -5.64 -9.42 21.49
CA GLY A 121 -4.39 -10.18 21.59
C GLY A 121 -4.08 -11.02 20.34
N TYR A 122 -5.10 -11.56 19.65
CA TYR A 122 -4.88 -12.31 18.42
C TYR A 122 -4.33 -11.42 17.27
N GLU A 123 -4.71 -10.12 17.21
CA GLU A 123 -4.16 -9.19 16.20
C GLU A 123 -2.68 -8.94 16.44
N LEU A 124 -2.26 -8.81 17.70
CA LEU A 124 -0.84 -8.69 18.06
C LEU A 124 -0.08 -9.96 17.70
N ILE A 125 -0.58 -11.13 18.07
CA ILE A 125 0.08 -12.42 17.81
C ILE A 125 0.28 -12.61 16.30
N PHE A 126 -0.79 -12.50 15.50
CA PHE A 126 -0.70 -12.71 14.05
C PHE A 126 0.10 -11.60 13.35
N GLY A 127 0.01 -10.34 13.79
CA GLY A 127 0.85 -9.26 13.28
C GLY A 127 2.34 -9.50 13.55
N SER A 128 2.69 -9.93 14.76
CA SER A 128 4.07 -10.27 15.12
C SER A 128 4.58 -11.48 14.32
N LEU A 129 3.78 -12.54 14.18
CA LEU A 129 4.16 -13.73 13.40
C LEU A 129 4.39 -13.36 11.93
N THR A 130 3.52 -12.53 11.34
CA THR A 130 3.70 -12.04 9.97
C THR A 130 5.02 -11.28 9.85
N SER A 131 5.32 -10.35 10.76
CA SER A 131 6.58 -9.58 10.76
C SER A 131 7.81 -10.48 10.87
N VAL A 132 7.77 -11.50 11.74
CA VAL A 132 8.85 -12.51 11.88
C VAL A 132 9.00 -13.32 10.59
N GLY A 133 7.90 -13.82 10.03
CA GLY A 133 7.92 -14.59 8.78
C GLY A 133 8.57 -13.83 7.62
N ILE A 134 8.24 -12.56 7.46
CA ILE A 134 8.87 -11.72 6.41
C ILE A 134 10.35 -11.43 6.73
N GLY A 135 10.69 -11.22 7.99
CA GLY A 135 12.11 -11.08 8.40
C GLY A 135 12.96 -12.30 8.03
N LEU A 136 12.39 -13.51 8.14
CA LEU A 136 13.05 -14.75 7.70
C LEU A 136 13.18 -14.83 6.18
N ILE A 137 12.17 -14.36 5.42
CA ILE A 137 12.22 -14.35 3.96
C ILE A 137 13.41 -13.52 3.47
N TYR A 138 13.61 -12.35 4.07
CA TYR A 138 14.54 -11.37 3.51
C TYR A 138 15.90 -11.27 4.21
N GLN A 139 16.10 -11.93 5.35
CA GLN A 139 17.36 -11.85 6.12
C GLN A 139 17.87 -10.41 6.18
N ALA A 140 17.07 -9.53 6.78
CA ALA A 140 17.32 -8.09 6.77
C ALA A 140 18.80 -7.77 7.07
N GLU A 141 19.54 -7.33 6.06
CA GLU A 141 20.93 -6.93 6.21
C GLU A 141 20.99 -5.56 6.90
N PHE A 142 21.49 -5.51 8.13
CA PHE A 142 21.69 -4.27 8.90
C PHE A 142 22.60 -3.23 8.21
N LYS A 143 23.29 -3.61 7.13
CA LYS A 143 24.07 -2.70 6.29
C LYS A 143 23.23 -1.56 5.68
N HIS A 144 21.92 -1.76 5.54
CA HIS A 144 20.99 -0.81 4.92
C HIS A 144 20.11 -0.09 5.94
N ILE A 145 20.68 0.34 7.09
CA ILE A 145 19.92 0.93 8.20
C ILE A 145 19.07 2.15 7.80
N GLU A 146 19.56 2.97 6.87
CA GLU A 146 18.80 4.11 6.34
C GLU A 146 17.54 3.62 5.60
N GLY A 147 17.68 2.70 4.64
CA GLY A 147 16.57 2.15 3.89
C GLY A 147 15.56 1.41 4.78
N ILE A 148 16.05 0.65 5.77
CA ILE A 148 15.21 -0.03 6.78
C ILE A 148 14.38 1.00 7.56
N SER A 149 15.02 2.05 8.07
CA SER A 149 14.36 3.09 8.87
C SER A 149 13.28 3.82 8.06
N ILE A 150 13.58 4.17 6.82
CA ILE A 150 12.64 4.84 5.92
C ILE A 150 11.48 3.92 5.54
N ALA A 151 11.74 2.64 5.28
CA ALA A 151 10.69 1.67 4.99
C ALA A 151 9.78 1.40 6.20
N LEU A 152 10.32 1.35 7.43
CA LEU A 152 9.52 1.26 8.66
C LEU A 152 8.64 2.52 8.84
N PHE A 153 9.19 3.70 8.57
CA PHE A 153 8.40 4.92 8.58
C PHE A 153 7.30 4.91 7.53
N SER A 154 7.60 4.39 6.34
CA SER A 154 6.60 4.17 5.28
C SER A 154 5.50 3.21 5.73
N ALA A 155 5.83 2.11 6.41
CA ALA A 155 4.86 1.16 6.98
C ALA A 155 3.95 1.81 8.03
N LEU A 156 4.50 2.69 8.87
CA LEU A 156 3.73 3.50 9.82
C LEU A 156 2.72 4.38 9.09
N LEU A 157 3.15 5.11 8.06
CA LEU A 157 2.28 5.97 7.26
C LEU A 157 1.17 5.16 6.56
N SER A 158 1.48 4.01 5.98
CA SER A 158 0.51 3.10 5.37
C SER A 158 -0.55 2.62 6.36
N SER A 159 -0.12 2.29 7.58
CA SER A 159 -1.00 1.88 8.67
C SER A 159 -1.95 3.02 9.08
N LEU A 160 -1.42 4.22 9.28
CA LEU A 160 -2.21 5.42 9.61
C LEU A 160 -3.22 5.76 8.50
N PHE A 161 -2.79 5.70 7.24
CA PHE A 161 -3.65 5.88 6.09
C PHE A 161 -4.81 4.88 6.08
N THR A 162 -4.51 3.60 6.28
CA THR A 162 -5.51 2.53 6.30
C THR A 162 -6.53 2.72 7.43
N ILE A 163 -6.09 3.13 8.63
CA ILE A 163 -6.97 3.42 9.77
C ILE A 163 -7.86 4.62 9.47
N LEU A 164 -7.30 5.70 8.92
CA LEU A 164 -8.03 6.91 8.57
C LEU A 164 -9.10 6.63 7.50
N ASN A 165 -8.72 5.95 6.42
CA ASN A 165 -9.63 5.60 5.33
C ASN A 165 -10.71 4.61 5.76
N GLY A 166 -10.42 3.68 6.65
CA GLY A 166 -11.42 2.78 7.23
C GLY A 166 -12.58 3.52 7.95
N ARG A 167 -12.34 4.77 8.39
CA ARG A 167 -13.39 5.66 8.92
C ARG A 167 -14.08 6.43 7.82
N MET A 168 -13.31 7.06 6.93
CA MET A 168 -13.83 7.98 5.91
C MET A 168 -14.71 7.28 4.90
N VAL A 169 -14.37 6.06 4.50
CA VAL A 169 -15.10 5.28 3.49
C VAL A 169 -16.52 4.92 3.92
N LYS A 170 -16.83 4.95 5.22
CA LYS A 170 -18.18 4.69 5.76
C LYS A 170 -19.15 5.84 5.47
N ILE A 171 -18.64 7.04 5.28
CA ILE A 171 -19.42 8.27 5.10
C ILE A 171 -19.15 8.96 3.75
N GLY A 172 -18.00 8.70 3.13
CA GLY A 172 -17.63 9.23 1.82
C GLY A 172 -17.74 8.20 0.69
N ARG A 173 -17.76 8.67 -0.55
CA ARG A 173 -17.64 7.80 -1.73
C ARG A 173 -16.18 7.39 -1.91
N PRO A 174 -15.84 6.09 -2.02
CA PRO A 174 -14.45 5.64 -2.17
C PRO A 174 -13.69 6.34 -3.29
N ILE A 175 -14.29 6.42 -4.48
CA ILE A 175 -13.65 7.01 -5.67
C ILE A 175 -13.41 8.52 -5.51
N THR A 176 -14.29 9.25 -4.81
CA THR A 176 -14.11 10.67 -4.49
C THR A 176 -12.97 10.86 -3.48
N LEU A 177 -12.92 10.00 -2.46
CA LEU A 177 -11.82 10.01 -1.49
C LEU A 177 -10.49 9.74 -2.21
N SER A 178 -10.42 8.68 -3.02
CA SER A 178 -9.22 8.35 -3.83
C SER A 178 -8.76 9.52 -4.67
N PHE A 179 -9.67 10.17 -5.40
CA PHE A 179 -9.35 11.30 -6.26
C PHE A 179 -8.67 12.44 -5.47
N TYR A 180 -9.31 12.89 -4.39
CA TYR A 180 -8.78 14.02 -3.63
C TYR A 180 -7.49 13.67 -2.87
N GLU A 181 -7.34 12.45 -2.37
CA GLU A 181 -6.11 12.01 -1.73
C GLU A 181 -4.95 11.95 -2.71
N LEU A 182 -5.18 11.42 -3.92
CA LEU A 182 -4.18 11.40 -4.99
C LEU A 182 -3.82 12.82 -5.45
N PHE A 183 -4.83 13.69 -5.58
CA PHE A 183 -4.63 15.09 -5.96
C PHE A 183 -3.80 15.85 -4.91
N VAL A 184 -4.16 15.75 -3.63
CA VAL A 184 -3.40 16.38 -2.54
C VAL A 184 -1.99 15.83 -2.45
N GLY A 185 -1.81 14.51 -2.55
CA GLY A 185 -0.48 13.90 -2.53
C GLY A 185 0.38 14.30 -3.72
N SER A 186 -0.20 14.48 -4.92
CA SER A 186 0.54 14.99 -6.08
C SER A 186 0.98 16.45 -5.89
N ILE A 187 0.13 17.31 -5.30
CA ILE A 187 0.50 18.70 -4.96
C ILE A 187 1.63 18.70 -3.92
N LEU A 188 1.54 17.85 -2.88
CA LEU A 188 2.60 17.71 -1.90
C LEU A 188 3.93 17.30 -2.56
N GLY A 189 3.91 16.31 -3.45
CA GLY A 189 5.08 15.88 -4.21
C GLY A 189 5.67 17.03 -5.05
N LEU A 190 4.81 17.81 -5.72
CA LEU A 190 5.24 18.98 -6.49
C LEU A 190 5.88 20.05 -5.58
N ILE A 191 5.29 20.33 -4.44
CA ILE A 191 5.85 21.27 -3.46
C ILE A 191 7.23 20.80 -3.00
N ILE A 192 7.35 19.53 -2.60
CA ILE A 192 8.63 18.98 -2.13
C ILE A 192 9.71 19.11 -3.22
N ILE A 193 9.42 18.75 -4.47
CA ILE A 193 10.41 18.78 -5.56
C ILE A 193 10.85 20.22 -5.91
N LEU A 194 9.91 21.18 -5.84
CA LEU A 194 10.22 22.60 -6.06
C LEU A 194 11.16 23.17 -4.98
N PHE A 195 10.97 22.77 -3.71
CA PHE A 195 11.77 23.27 -2.59
C PHE A 195 13.05 22.47 -2.35
N SER A 196 13.16 21.23 -2.85
CA SER A 196 14.36 20.39 -2.71
C SER A 196 15.48 20.71 -3.70
N GLY A 197 15.25 21.62 -4.65
CA GLY A 197 16.19 21.90 -5.75
C GLY A 197 16.30 20.78 -6.79
N GLN A 198 15.45 19.75 -6.69
CA GLN A 198 15.41 18.62 -7.64
C GLN A 198 14.49 18.87 -8.84
N PHE A 199 13.91 20.07 -8.97
CA PHE A 199 13.09 20.44 -10.12
C PHE A 199 13.99 20.81 -11.30
N THR A 200 14.51 19.79 -11.98
CA THR A 200 15.33 19.94 -13.18
C THR A 200 14.71 19.14 -14.33
N ILE A 201 14.99 19.50 -15.58
CA ILE A 201 14.50 18.77 -16.77
C ILE A 201 14.97 17.31 -16.70
N GLU A 202 16.22 17.08 -16.28
CA GLU A 202 16.82 15.76 -16.18
C GLU A 202 16.08 14.85 -15.16
N SER A 203 15.56 15.43 -14.07
CA SER A 203 14.80 14.66 -13.05
C SER A 203 13.49 14.11 -13.58
N PHE A 204 12.95 14.70 -14.65
CA PHE A 204 11.70 14.30 -15.30
C PHE A 204 11.89 13.62 -16.64
N GLU A 205 13.14 13.44 -17.08
CA GLU A 205 13.44 12.80 -18.36
C GLU A 205 13.10 11.30 -18.29
N LEU A 206 12.14 10.91 -19.12
CA LEU A 206 11.70 9.52 -19.22
C LEU A 206 12.49 8.82 -20.32
N LYS A 207 13.00 7.63 -20.01
CA LYS A 207 13.81 6.80 -20.90
C LYS A 207 13.05 5.56 -21.34
N ASP A 208 13.40 5.05 -22.50
CA ASP A 208 12.92 3.78 -23.02
C ASP A 208 11.41 3.53 -22.79
N LEU A 209 11.09 2.53 -22.00
CA LEU A 209 9.73 2.10 -21.69
C LEU A 209 9.14 2.79 -20.44
N ASP A 210 9.78 3.82 -19.88
CA ASP A 210 9.30 4.50 -18.68
C ASP A 210 7.86 5.01 -18.83
N ILE A 211 7.51 5.59 -19.98
CA ILE A 211 6.15 6.07 -20.26
C ILE A 211 5.14 4.92 -20.15
N PHE A 212 5.47 3.76 -20.70
CA PHE A 212 4.61 2.58 -20.63
C PHE A 212 4.46 2.08 -19.20
N TRP A 213 5.57 1.93 -18.46
CA TRP A 213 5.54 1.46 -17.08
C TRP A 213 4.85 2.44 -16.13
N ILE A 214 5.09 3.76 -16.28
CA ILE A 214 4.40 4.81 -15.51
C ILE A 214 2.90 4.81 -15.82
N SER A 215 2.50 4.56 -17.07
CA SER A 215 1.08 4.48 -17.42
C SER A 215 0.39 3.29 -16.72
N ILE A 216 1.02 2.11 -16.71
CA ILE A 216 0.51 0.95 -15.95
C ILE A 216 0.44 1.28 -14.46
N LEU A 217 1.50 1.87 -13.91
CA LEU A 217 1.59 2.24 -12.50
C LEU A 217 0.49 3.23 -12.11
N ALA A 218 0.25 4.26 -12.93
CA ALA A 218 -0.73 5.30 -12.66
C ALA A 218 -2.18 4.82 -12.83
N PHE A 219 -2.50 4.15 -13.93
CA PHE A 219 -3.90 3.83 -14.23
C PHE A 219 -4.33 2.50 -13.64
N LEU A 220 -3.56 1.44 -13.78
CA LEU A 220 -3.93 0.12 -13.26
C LEU A 220 -3.60 0.00 -11.77
N CYS A 221 -2.35 0.25 -11.40
CA CYS A 221 -1.90 0.03 -10.01
C CYS A 221 -2.28 1.17 -9.06
N THR A 222 -2.71 2.34 -9.60
CA THR A 222 -3.12 3.47 -8.77
C THR A 222 -4.58 3.84 -8.99
N SER A 223 -5.00 4.41 -10.11
CA SER A 223 -6.41 4.83 -10.27
C SER A 223 -7.37 3.69 -9.96
N PHE A 224 -7.16 2.52 -10.53
CA PHE A 224 -8.02 1.36 -10.34
C PHE A 224 -7.78 0.68 -9.00
N ALA A 225 -6.55 0.19 -8.74
CA ALA A 225 -6.28 -0.65 -7.58
C ALA A 225 -6.42 0.13 -6.26
N PHE A 226 -5.96 1.36 -6.18
CA PHE A 226 -6.09 2.21 -4.99
C PHE A 226 -7.55 2.53 -4.68
N ASN A 227 -8.36 2.87 -5.68
CA ASN A 227 -9.80 3.08 -5.49
C ASN A 227 -10.51 1.82 -4.95
N ILE A 228 -10.19 0.65 -5.50
CA ILE A 228 -10.76 -0.62 -5.01
C ILE A 228 -10.28 -0.92 -3.60
N SER A 229 -9.00 -0.66 -3.28
CA SER A 229 -8.47 -0.86 -1.92
C SER A 229 -9.23 -0.03 -0.87
N ILE A 230 -9.54 1.23 -1.18
CA ILE A 230 -10.38 2.07 -0.30
C ILE A 230 -11.81 1.52 -0.23
N LYS A 231 -12.38 1.09 -1.35
CA LYS A 231 -13.75 0.54 -1.38
C LYS A 231 -13.91 -0.67 -0.47
N VAL A 232 -12.97 -1.61 -0.49
CA VAL A 232 -13.05 -2.84 0.33
C VAL A 232 -12.91 -2.56 1.84
N MET A 233 -12.35 -1.42 2.25
CA MET A 233 -12.29 -0.99 3.66
C MET A 233 -13.67 -0.75 4.28
N ARG A 234 -14.73 -0.65 3.49
CA ARG A 234 -16.12 -0.68 4.02
C ARG A 234 -16.48 -2.00 4.70
N HIS A 235 -15.90 -3.09 4.21
CA HIS A 235 -16.25 -4.46 4.58
C HIS A 235 -15.17 -5.16 5.40
N LEU A 236 -13.93 -4.67 5.33
CA LEU A 236 -12.76 -5.24 5.99
C LEU A 236 -12.21 -4.29 7.04
N SER A 237 -11.75 -4.83 8.19
CA SER A 237 -11.08 -4.01 9.20
C SER A 237 -9.68 -3.61 8.75
N SER A 238 -9.16 -2.48 9.28
CA SER A 238 -7.80 -2.00 9.01
C SER A 238 -6.75 -3.09 9.23
N PHE A 239 -6.84 -3.86 10.32
CA PHE A 239 -5.96 -5.00 10.58
C PHE A 239 -6.07 -6.07 9.47
N THR A 240 -7.28 -6.43 9.02
CA THR A 240 -7.46 -7.42 7.93
C THR A 240 -6.85 -6.91 6.63
N ILE A 241 -7.02 -5.64 6.31
CA ILE A 241 -6.39 -4.99 5.14
C ILE A 241 -4.86 -5.13 5.23
N MET A 242 -4.24 -4.73 6.32
CA MET A 242 -2.79 -4.78 6.48
C MET A 242 -2.24 -6.22 6.51
N MET A 243 -2.98 -7.18 7.07
CA MET A 243 -2.61 -8.60 7.00
C MET A 243 -2.56 -9.11 5.55
N VAL A 244 -3.51 -8.73 4.71
CA VAL A 244 -3.51 -9.15 3.29
C VAL A 244 -2.43 -8.40 2.51
N ILE A 245 -2.17 -7.12 2.79
CA ILE A 245 -1.05 -6.36 2.23
C ILE A 245 0.30 -7.04 2.56
N SER A 246 0.42 -7.71 3.69
CA SER A 246 1.64 -8.47 4.03
C SER A 246 1.95 -9.63 3.07
N LEU A 247 1.08 -9.94 2.11
CA LEU A 247 1.38 -10.83 0.96
C LEU A 247 2.09 -10.09 -0.19
N GLU A 248 2.10 -8.78 -0.20
CA GLU A 248 2.73 -7.97 -1.26
C GLU A 248 4.20 -8.38 -1.52
N PRO A 249 5.05 -8.56 -0.49
CA PRO A 249 6.41 -9.05 -0.67
C PRO A 249 6.48 -10.37 -1.44
N ILE A 250 5.59 -11.30 -1.13
CA ILE A 250 5.57 -12.62 -1.75
C ILE A 250 5.24 -12.49 -3.23
N TYR A 251 4.22 -11.70 -3.57
CA TYR A 251 3.88 -11.43 -4.96
C TYR A 251 4.99 -10.68 -5.70
N GLY A 252 5.59 -9.68 -5.05
CA GLY A 252 6.71 -8.91 -5.61
C GLY A 252 7.92 -9.79 -5.95
N ILE A 253 8.30 -10.72 -5.06
CA ILE A 253 9.40 -11.66 -5.30
C ILE A 253 9.07 -12.60 -6.45
N ILE A 254 7.89 -13.23 -6.45
CA ILE A 254 7.50 -14.14 -7.52
C ILE A 254 7.54 -13.43 -8.87
N LEU A 255 7.02 -12.20 -8.94
CA LEU A 255 7.03 -11.40 -10.14
C LEU A 255 8.46 -10.99 -10.56
N SER A 256 9.33 -10.63 -9.62
CA SER A 256 10.71 -10.28 -9.92
C SER A 256 11.49 -11.46 -10.49
N LEU A 257 11.32 -12.66 -9.94
CA LEU A 257 11.91 -13.89 -10.46
C LEU A 257 11.45 -14.20 -11.89
N LEU A 258 10.18 -13.96 -12.20
CA LEU A 258 9.62 -14.17 -13.53
C LEU A 258 10.13 -13.14 -14.56
N ILE A 259 10.35 -11.89 -14.16
CA ILE A 259 10.74 -10.79 -15.06
C ILE A 259 12.25 -10.78 -15.31
N TRP A 260 13.07 -10.92 -14.27
CA TRP A 260 14.53 -10.86 -14.42
C TRP A 260 15.19 -12.21 -14.66
N ASN A 261 14.40 -13.31 -14.65
CA ASN A 261 14.92 -14.67 -14.84
C ASN A 261 16.13 -14.99 -13.93
N GLU A 262 16.22 -14.29 -12.80
CA GLU A 262 17.27 -14.48 -11.83
C GLU A 262 17.08 -15.86 -11.22
N LYS A 263 18.06 -16.75 -11.44
CA LYS A 263 18.16 -18.06 -10.80
C LYS A 263 18.57 -17.90 -9.32
N GLU A 264 17.89 -17.01 -8.60
CA GLU A 264 17.98 -17.00 -7.16
C GLU A 264 17.27 -18.24 -6.65
N TYR A 265 18.05 -19.23 -6.24
CA TYR A 265 17.51 -20.37 -5.50
C TYR A 265 16.91 -19.84 -4.22
N LEU A 266 15.60 -19.90 -4.11
CA LEU A 266 14.89 -19.51 -2.91
C LEU A 266 15.41 -20.33 -1.73
N SER A 267 15.88 -19.65 -0.70
CA SER A 267 16.49 -20.30 0.47
C SER A 267 15.46 -21.05 1.31
N LEU A 268 15.91 -21.97 2.15
CA LEU A 268 15.02 -22.60 3.14
C LEU A 268 14.28 -21.57 3.99
N ASN A 269 14.95 -20.45 4.33
CA ASN A 269 14.37 -19.34 5.08
C ASN A 269 13.18 -18.69 4.34
N PHE A 270 13.23 -18.61 3.00
CA PHE A 270 12.10 -18.17 2.21
C PHE A 270 10.88 -19.06 2.42
N TYR A 271 11.03 -20.38 2.27
CA TYR A 271 9.90 -21.30 2.42
C TYR A 271 9.34 -21.31 3.82
N VAL A 272 10.19 -21.28 4.85
CA VAL A 272 9.76 -21.20 6.25
C VAL A 272 9.03 -19.89 6.52
N GLY A 273 9.58 -18.76 6.12
CA GLY A 273 8.96 -17.45 6.27
C GLY A 273 7.63 -17.35 5.52
N PHE A 274 7.58 -17.87 4.29
CA PHE A 274 6.35 -17.96 3.47
C PHE A 274 5.24 -18.74 4.19
N LEU A 275 5.55 -19.92 4.72
CA LEU A 275 4.60 -20.72 5.47
C LEU A 275 4.10 -20.02 6.73
N ILE A 276 4.97 -19.29 7.45
CA ILE A 276 4.60 -18.49 8.62
C ILE A 276 3.62 -17.39 8.21
N VAL A 277 3.90 -16.64 7.15
CA VAL A 277 3.03 -15.54 6.68
C VAL A 277 1.67 -16.08 6.25
N ILE A 278 1.63 -17.09 5.37
CA ILE A 278 0.38 -17.69 4.91
C ILE A 278 -0.42 -18.28 6.09
N SER A 279 0.24 -19.03 6.98
CA SER A 279 -0.41 -19.58 8.16
C SER A 279 -0.99 -18.50 9.06
N SER A 280 -0.25 -17.41 9.32
CA SER A 280 -0.71 -16.26 10.09
C SER A 280 -1.98 -15.64 9.49
N ILE A 281 -2.01 -15.41 8.17
CA ILE A 281 -3.14 -14.82 7.47
C ILE A 281 -4.37 -15.74 7.56
N LEU A 282 -4.20 -17.02 7.24
CA LEU A 282 -5.28 -18.01 7.29
C LEU A 282 -5.83 -18.19 8.72
N MET A 283 -4.95 -18.34 9.70
CA MET A 283 -5.36 -18.52 11.11
C MET A 283 -6.05 -17.27 11.65
N SER A 284 -5.57 -16.07 11.33
CA SER A 284 -6.22 -14.81 11.67
C SER A 284 -7.63 -14.73 11.08
N GLY A 285 -7.80 -15.12 9.81
CA GLY A 285 -9.09 -15.18 9.13
C GLY A 285 -10.05 -16.19 9.80
N ILE A 286 -9.60 -17.41 10.03
CA ILE A 286 -10.39 -18.47 10.68
C ILE A 286 -10.78 -18.08 12.10
N TYR A 287 -9.84 -17.56 12.89
CA TYR A 287 -10.09 -17.12 14.27
C TYR A 287 -11.19 -16.04 14.30
N LYS A 288 -11.10 -15.06 13.40
CA LYS A 288 -12.10 -14.00 13.31
C LYS A 288 -13.48 -14.53 12.92
N LEU A 289 -13.57 -15.47 11.97
CA LEU A 289 -14.84 -16.10 11.58
C LEU A 289 -15.46 -16.87 12.74
N LYS A 290 -14.68 -17.68 13.48
CA LYS A 290 -15.17 -18.41 14.66
C LYS A 290 -15.69 -17.47 15.74
N LYS A 291 -14.97 -16.36 16.01
CA LYS A 291 -15.39 -15.38 17.01
C LYS A 291 -16.66 -14.62 16.63
N GLU A 292 -16.88 -14.37 15.34
CA GLU A 292 -18.13 -13.77 14.84
C GLU A 292 -19.31 -14.75 14.91
N ALA A 293 -19.08 -16.04 14.67
CA ALA A 293 -20.09 -17.09 14.78
C ALA A 293 -20.56 -17.30 16.24
N GLN A 294 -19.67 -17.13 17.22
CA GLN A 294 -20.01 -17.25 18.66
C GLN A 294 -20.80 -16.06 19.22
N LYS A 295 -20.89 -14.96 18.47
CA LYS A 295 -21.64 -13.75 18.89
C LYS A 295 -23.06 -13.70 18.33
N LYS A 296 -23.39 -14.62 17.44
CA LYS A 296 -24.74 -14.84 16.90
C LYS A 296 -25.47 -15.93 17.67
#